data_78850e51d851187288fb54475eac8e98
#
_entry.id   78850e51d851187288fb54475eac8e98
#
_cell.length_a   1.000
_cell.length_b   1.000
_cell.length_c   1.000
_cell.angle_alpha   90.00
_cell.angle_beta   90.00
_cell.angle_gamma   90.00
#
_symmetry.space_group_name_H-M   'P 1'
#
loop_
_entity.id
_entity.type
_entity.pdbx_description
1 polymer ?
#
loop_
_entity_poly.entity_id
_entity_poly.type
_entity_poly.pdbx_seq_one_letter_code
_entity_poly.pdbx_strand_id
1 'polypeptide(L)'
;MGQRANFEETYTGKSLQGSYIAGVYYPDKTRVGWWKNGYPEYFAKVLNSCNWIGLKITVDGETLDLNTATAVNDFYRELDMQSGLLKRSFQATLPSGKIVAVQTERFVSIVKDEIGALSYSIT
;
A
#
# COMPACT_ATOMS: atom_id res chain seq x y z
N MET A 1 -3.73 -3.71 11.65
CA MET A 1 -3.57 -2.86 10.45
C MET A 1 -3.54 -3.76 9.22
N GLY A 2 -4.13 -3.38 8.13
CA GLY A 2 -4.14 -4.16 6.89
C GLY A 2 -3.94 -3.26 5.67
N GLN A 3 -3.41 -3.81 4.60
CA GLN A 3 -3.18 -3.10 3.35
C GLN A 3 -3.75 -3.85 2.17
N ARG A 4 -4.12 -3.12 1.17
CA ARG A 4 -4.53 -3.61 -0.13
C ARG A 4 -3.50 -3.19 -1.18
N ALA A 5 -3.39 -3.97 -2.26
CA ALA A 5 -2.48 -3.70 -3.37
C ALA A 5 -2.63 -2.29 -3.96
N ASN A 6 -1.51 -1.69 -4.31
CA ASN A 6 -1.40 -0.46 -5.09
C ASN A 6 -0.22 -0.58 -6.07
N PHE A 7 0.11 0.48 -6.82
CA PHE A 7 1.20 0.40 -7.80
C PHE A 7 2.58 0.15 -7.15
N GLU A 8 2.75 0.42 -5.87
CA GLU A 8 3.96 0.01 -5.15
C GLU A 8 4.11 -1.50 -5.04
N GLU A 9 3.02 -2.23 -5.14
CA GLU A 9 3.01 -3.70 -5.12
C GLU A 9 3.00 -4.29 -6.53
N THR A 10 2.53 -3.51 -7.49
CA THR A 10 2.59 -3.82 -8.91
C THR A 10 2.93 -2.55 -9.66
N TYR A 11 3.89 -2.55 -10.55
CA TYR A 11 4.24 -1.35 -11.32
C TYR A 11 3.24 -1.00 -12.44
N THR A 12 2.11 -1.69 -12.52
CA THR A 12 1.07 -1.42 -13.53
C THR A 12 0.23 -0.18 -13.22
N GLY A 13 0.30 0.35 -12.02
CA GLY A 13 -0.39 1.55 -11.60
C GLY A 13 -1.91 1.48 -11.49
N LYS A 14 -2.50 0.32 -11.75
CA LYS A 14 -3.95 0.13 -11.81
C LYS A 14 -4.56 -0.56 -10.59
N SER A 15 -3.89 -0.55 -9.46
CA SER A 15 -4.40 -1.18 -8.24
C SER A 15 -5.14 -0.19 -7.37
N LEU A 16 -6.17 -0.69 -6.68
CA LEU A 16 -6.87 0.10 -5.67
C LEU A 16 -6.05 0.11 -4.38
N GLN A 17 -5.68 1.29 -3.93
CA GLN A 17 -5.03 1.47 -2.63
C GLN A 17 -6.02 1.19 -1.50
N GLY A 18 -5.52 0.63 -0.41
CA GLY A 18 -6.29 0.50 0.81
C GLY A 18 -5.37 0.31 2.01
N SER A 19 -5.65 1.06 3.06
CA SER A 19 -5.04 0.91 4.37
C SER A 19 -6.12 0.91 5.41
N TYR A 20 -6.12 -0.09 6.29
CA TYR A 20 -7.21 -0.34 7.22
C TYR A 20 -6.66 -0.48 8.63
N ILE A 21 -7.33 0.17 9.57
CA ILE A 21 -7.00 0.10 11.00
C ILE A 21 -8.14 -0.63 11.72
N ALA A 22 -7.82 -1.63 12.52
CA ALA A 22 -8.80 -2.34 13.31
C ALA A 22 -9.49 -1.37 14.29
N GLY A 23 -10.80 -1.53 14.47
CA GLY A 23 -11.59 -0.67 15.35
C GLY A 23 -12.07 0.64 14.71
N VAL A 24 -11.67 0.96 13.48
CA VAL A 24 -12.13 2.15 12.76
C VAL A 24 -13.18 1.75 11.74
N TYR A 25 -14.44 2.01 12.06
CA TYR A 25 -15.60 1.59 11.28
C TYR A 25 -16.56 2.75 11.02
N TYR A 26 -17.32 2.60 9.95
CA TYR A 26 -18.46 3.43 9.62
C TYR A 26 -19.74 2.59 9.65
N PRO A 27 -20.79 3.01 10.39
CA PRO A 27 -22.09 2.34 10.34
C PRO A 27 -22.79 2.68 9.02
N ASP A 28 -22.81 1.73 8.07
CA ASP A 28 -23.46 1.89 6.79
C ASP A 28 -24.83 1.20 6.82
N LYS A 29 -25.88 1.95 6.44
CA LYS A 29 -27.24 1.43 6.43
C LYS A 29 -27.42 0.35 5.38
N THR A 30 -28.07 -0.73 5.75
CA THR A 30 -28.44 -1.81 4.82
C THR A 30 -29.39 -1.26 3.74
N ARG A 31 -28.98 -1.34 2.47
CA ARG A 31 -29.66 -0.65 1.37
C ARG A 31 -30.99 -1.26 0.94
N VAL A 32 -31.22 -2.53 1.17
CA VAL A 32 -32.31 -3.29 0.54
C VAL A 32 -33.29 -3.86 1.57
N GLY A 33 -33.46 -3.26 2.73
CA GLY A 33 -34.39 -3.71 3.74
C GLY A 33 -34.17 -5.17 4.22
N TRP A 34 -33.01 -5.73 3.98
CA TRP A 34 -32.61 -7.09 4.39
C TRP A 34 -32.67 -7.28 5.91
N TRP A 35 -32.49 -6.20 6.66
CA TRP A 35 -32.64 -6.20 8.11
C TRP A 35 -34.04 -6.69 8.55
N LYS A 36 -35.08 -6.53 7.72
CA LYS A 36 -36.41 -7.09 7.94
C LYS A 36 -36.42 -8.63 7.91
N ASN A 37 -35.44 -9.24 7.27
CA ASN A 37 -35.30 -10.69 7.13
C ASN A 37 -34.20 -11.24 8.08
N GLY A 38 -33.94 -10.57 9.21
CA GLY A 38 -32.93 -10.99 10.20
C GLY A 38 -31.55 -10.41 9.99
N TYR A 39 -31.34 -9.59 8.96
CA TYR A 39 -30.08 -8.84 8.81
C TYR A 39 -30.09 -7.58 9.67
N PRO A 40 -28.93 -7.12 10.15
CA PRO A 40 -28.85 -5.88 10.91
C PRO A 40 -29.22 -4.67 10.04
N GLU A 41 -29.81 -3.65 10.65
CA GLU A 41 -30.13 -2.40 9.94
C GLU A 41 -28.87 -1.66 9.48
N TYR A 42 -27.78 -1.81 10.21
CA TYR A 42 -26.48 -1.21 9.91
C TYR A 42 -25.36 -2.26 9.91
N PHE A 43 -24.45 -2.13 8.97
CA PHE A 43 -23.20 -2.91 8.94
C PHE A 43 -22.03 -2.01 9.34
N ALA A 44 -21.09 -2.55 10.11
CA ALA A 44 -19.82 -1.92 10.36
C ALA A 44 -18.89 -2.12 9.15
N LYS A 45 -18.65 -1.06 8.40
CA LYS A 45 -17.70 -1.06 7.28
C LYS A 45 -16.35 -0.51 7.73
N VAL A 46 -15.30 -1.26 7.48
CA VAL A 46 -13.93 -0.82 7.73
C VAL A 46 -13.62 0.34 6.78
N LEU A 47 -13.15 1.44 7.34
CA LEU A 47 -12.75 2.60 6.57
C LEU A 47 -11.37 2.41 5.94
N ASN A 48 -11.22 2.85 4.69
CA ASN A 48 -9.92 3.07 4.10
C ASN A 48 -9.29 4.30 4.79
N SER A 49 -8.35 4.03 5.65
CA SER A 49 -7.77 5.01 6.58
C SER A 49 -6.50 5.66 6.02
N CYS A 50 -5.57 6.07 6.88
CA CYS A 50 -4.36 6.77 6.46
C CYS A 50 -3.48 5.95 5.51
N ASN A 51 -2.96 6.61 4.48
CA ASN A 51 -1.96 6.03 3.57
C ASN A 51 -0.56 6.18 4.17
N TRP A 52 -0.16 5.25 5.05
CA TRP A 52 1.13 5.30 5.73
C TRP A 52 2.31 4.80 4.89
N ILE A 53 2.03 4.18 3.73
CA ILE A 53 3.06 3.70 2.80
C ILE A 53 3.29 4.64 1.62
N GLY A 54 2.42 5.64 1.42
CA GLY A 54 2.48 6.55 0.29
C GLY A 54 3.54 7.62 0.47
N LEU A 55 4.79 7.27 0.21
CA LEU A 55 5.90 8.22 0.20
C LEU A 55 6.02 8.88 -1.17
N LYS A 56 6.10 10.20 -1.20
CA LYS A 56 6.46 10.96 -2.39
C LYS A 56 7.98 11.20 -2.39
N ILE A 57 8.66 10.66 -3.36
CA ILE A 57 10.11 10.75 -3.50
C ILE A 57 10.42 11.61 -4.71
N THR A 58 11.37 12.53 -4.53
CA THR A 58 11.85 13.41 -5.59
C THR A 58 13.36 13.29 -5.68
N VAL A 59 13.86 13.05 -6.87
CA VAL A 59 15.29 12.98 -7.19
C VAL A 59 15.62 14.13 -8.13
N ASP A 60 16.43 15.09 -7.69
CA ASP A 60 16.78 16.29 -8.45
C ASP A 60 15.59 17.04 -9.07
N GLY A 61 14.51 17.16 -8.30
CA GLY A 61 13.28 17.87 -8.73
C GLY A 61 12.29 17.01 -9.52
N GLU A 62 12.65 15.79 -9.89
CA GLU A 62 11.81 14.86 -10.65
C GLU A 62 11.16 13.82 -9.72
N THR A 63 9.85 13.64 -9.82
CA THR A 63 9.14 12.69 -8.97
C THR A 63 9.39 11.25 -9.44
N LEU A 64 9.79 10.39 -8.51
CA LEU A 64 9.87 8.96 -8.76
C LEU A 64 8.45 8.38 -8.76
N ASP A 65 7.95 8.08 -9.96
CA ASP A 65 6.66 7.45 -10.20
C ASP A 65 6.81 6.37 -11.27
N LEU A 66 6.51 5.13 -10.91
CA LEU A 66 6.63 3.98 -11.82
C LEU A 66 5.70 4.06 -13.02
N ASN A 67 4.62 4.86 -12.96
CA ASN A 67 3.73 5.08 -14.08
C ASN A 67 4.31 6.02 -15.14
N THR A 68 5.21 6.91 -14.75
CA THR A 68 5.85 7.90 -15.62
C THR A 68 7.30 7.57 -15.93
N ALA A 69 7.87 6.58 -15.26
CA ALA A 69 9.22 6.08 -15.53
C ALA A 69 9.33 5.59 -16.98
N THR A 70 10.45 5.89 -17.64
CA THR A 70 10.74 5.45 -19.00
C THR A 70 10.94 3.93 -19.07
N ALA A 71 11.53 3.35 -18.02
CA ALA A 71 11.69 1.92 -17.86
C ALA A 71 11.66 1.53 -16.39
N VAL A 72 11.16 0.33 -16.11
CA VAL A 72 11.22 -0.31 -14.80
C VAL A 72 11.84 -1.69 -14.98
N ASN A 73 12.99 -1.92 -14.37
CA ASN A 73 13.74 -3.16 -14.47
C ASN A 73 13.85 -3.83 -13.09
N ASP A 74 14.09 -5.12 -13.09
CA ASP A 74 14.38 -5.93 -11.90
C ASP A 74 13.33 -5.77 -10.80
N PHE A 75 12.06 -5.61 -11.20
CA PHE A 75 10.98 -5.48 -10.23
C PHE A 75 10.77 -6.81 -9.51
N TYR A 76 11.03 -6.78 -8.22
CA TYR A 76 10.86 -7.91 -7.33
C TYR A 76 10.01 -7.53 -6.13
N ARG A 77 9.13 -8.43 -5.72
CA ARG A 77 8.32 -8.29 -4.52
C ARG A 77 8.14 -9.65 -3.85
N GLU A 78 8.39 -9.69 -2.57
CA GLU A 78 8.27 -10.89 -1.74
C GLU A 78 7.57 -10.57 -0.43
N LEU A 79 6.63 -11.41 -0.04
CA LEU A 79 6.11 -11.47 1.31
C LEU A 79 6.74 -12.68 2.00
N ASP A 80 7.71 -12.42 2.88
CA ASP A 80 8.25 -13.43 3.78
C ASP A 80 7.29 -13.62 4.95
N MET A 81 6.51 -14.68 4.90
CA MET A 81 5.50 -14.96 5.92
C MET A 81 6.10 -15.43 7.24
N GLN A 82 7.34 -15.93 7.26
CA GLN A 82 8.02 -16.33 8.48
C GLN A 82 8.45 -15.14 9.32
N SER A 83 9.01 -14.13 8.69
CA SER A 83 9.44 -12.89 9.35
C SER A 83 8.35 -11.80 9.37
N GLY A 84 7.28 -11.96 8.58
CA GLY A 84 6.22 -10.96 8.42
C GLY A 84 6.66 -9.71 7.64
N LEU A 85 7.73 -9.83 6.84
CA LEU A 85 8.30 -8.72 6.06
C LEU A 85 7.79 -8.73 4.63
N LEU A 86 7.32 -7.60 4.14
CA LEU A 86 7.10 -7.37 2.73
C LEU A 86 8.29 -6.60 2.16
N LYS A 87 9.02 -7.23 1.24
CA LYS A 87 10.20 -6.69 0.57
C LYS A 87 9.85 -6.32 -0.87
N ARG A 88 10.43 -5.25 -1.36
CA ARG A 88 10.31 -4.84 -2.75
C ARG A 88 11.61 -4.19 -3.22
N SER A 89 12.04 -4.51 -4.43
CA SER A 89 13.14 -3.85 -5.11
C SER A 89 12.83 -3.62 -6.58
N PHE A 90 13.41 -2.59 -7.16
CA PHE A 90 13.35 -2.30 -8.59
C PHE A 90 14.39 -1.26 -8.97
N GLN A 91 14.63 -1.13 -10.29
CA GLN A 91 15.32 -0.01 -10.89
C GLN A 91 14.35 0.75 -11.79
N ALA A 92 14.29 2.07 -11.65
CA ALA A 92 13.48 2.94 -12.49
C ALA A 92 14.39 3.90 -13.27
N THR A 93 14.14 4.03 -14.56
CA THR A 93 14.73 5.08 -15.38
C THR A 93 13.74 6.24 -15.45
N LEU A 94 14.13 7.38 -14.90
CA LEU A 94 13.33 8.59 -14.91
C LEU A 94 13.31 9.21 -16.31
N PRO A 95 12.33 10.09 -16.65
CA PRO A 95 12.28 10.80 -17.92
C PRO A 95 13.56 11.57 -18.26
N SER A 96 14.29 12.06 -17.27
CA SER A 96 15.62 12.68 -17.43
C SER A 96 16.73 11.70 -17.86
N GLY A 97 16.46 10.40 -17.88
CA GLY A 97 17.45 9.36 -18.14
C GLY A 97 18.21 8.88 -16.91
N LYS A 98 17.96 9.45 -15.73
CA LYS A 98 18.57 8.99 -14.47
C LYS A 98 18.01 7.62 -14.09
N ILE A 99 18.90 6.77 -13.60
CA ILE A 99 18.55 5.45 -13.08
C ILE A 99 18.56 5.52 -11.56
N VAL A 100 17.48 5.07 -10.94
CA VAL A 100 17.30 5.05 -9.50
C VAL A 100 16.99 3.63 -9.07
N ALA A 101 17.83 3.07 -8.20
CA ALA A 101 17.57 1.77 -7.59
C ALA A 101 16.88 1.97 -6.24
N VAL A 102 15.82 1.22 -6.01
CA VAL A 102 14.99 1.32 -4.81
C VAL A 102 14.88 -0.02 -4.13
N GLN A 103 15.03 -0.03 -2.81
CA GLN A 103 14.74 -1.17 -1.96
C GLN A 103 13.85 -0.72 -0.81
N THR A 104 12.79 -1.46 -0.56
CA THR A 104 11.88 -1.18 0.55
C THR A 104 11.59 -2.44 1.35
N GLU A 105 11.47 -2.28 2.65
CA GLU A 105 10.99 -3.31 3.55
C GLU A 105 9.93 -2.73 4.46
N ARG A 106 8.85 -3.46 4.69
CA ARG A 106 7.81 -3.03 5.62
C ARG A 106 7.18 -4.20 6.37
N PHE A 107 6.69 -3.89 7.55
CA PHE A 107 5.89 -4.82 8.34
C PHE A 107 4.83 -4.11 9.16
N VAL A 108 3.86 -4.88 9.62
CA VAL A 108 2.90 -4.48 10.64
C VAL A 108 3.15 -5.35 11.86
N SER A 109 3.36 -4.71 13.02
CA SER A 109 3.64 -5.45 14.25
C SER A 109 2.39 -6.21 14.71
N ILE A 110 2.59 -7.47 15.12
CA ILE A 110 1.55 -8.29 15.77
C ILE A 110 1.63 -8.20 17.31
N VAL A 111 2.72 -7.66 17.84
CA VAL A 111 2.94 -7.48 19.29
C VAL A 111 2.39 -6.14 19.76
N LYS A 112 2.55 -5.12 18.91
CA LYS A 112 1.99 -3.78 19.10
C LYS A 112 1.23 -3.43 17.83
N ASP A 113 -0.04 -3.72 17.82
CA ASP A 113 -0.93 -3.64 16.67
C ASP A 113 -1.15 -2.20 16.15
N GLU A 114 -0.73 -1.18 16.90
CA GLU A 114 -0.73 0.21 16.48
C GLU A 114 0.51 0.59 15.63
N ILE A 115 1.53 -0.28 15.55
CA ILE A 115 2.81 0.04 14.91
C ILE A 115 2.94 -0.65 13.56
N GLY A 116 3.19 0.13 12.52
CA GLY A 116 3.76 -0.30 11.25
C GLY A 116 5.09 0.40 11.03
N ALA A 117 6.04 -0.26 10.38
CA ALA A 117 7.33 0.31 10.03
C ALA A 117 7.64 0.10 8.55
N LEU A 118 8.30 1.08 7.97
CA LEU A 118 8.73 1.09 6.57
C LEU A 118 10.17 1.60 6.50
N SER A 119 11.04 0.81 5.87
CA SER A 119 12.40 1.20 5.47
C SER A 119 12.41 1.48 3.97
N TYR A 120 13.08 2.53 3.57
CA TYR A 120 13.21 2.94 2.17
C TYR A 120 14.65 3.32 1.87
N SER A 121 15.30 2.60 0.95
CA SER A 121 16.67 2.85 0.48
C SER A 121 16.66 3.22 -0.99
N ILE A 122 17.40 4.26 -1.34
CA ILE A 122 17.53 4.78 -2.71
C ILE A 122 19.00 4.95 -3.03
N THR A 123 19.39 4.49 -4.20
CA THR A 123 20.74 4.64 -4.74
C THR A 123 20.70 5.09 -6.19
#